data_dda18b7210da148626a00f41b4d2854a
#
_entry.id   dda18b7210da148626a00f41b4d2854a
#
_cell.length_a   1.000
_cell.length_b   1.000
_cell.length_c   1.000
_cell.angle_alpha   90.00
_cell.angle_beta   90.00
_cell.angle_gamma   90.00
#
_symmetry.space_group_name_H-M   'P 1'
#
loop_
_entity.id
_entity.type
_entity.pdbx_description
1 polymer ?
#
loop_
_entity_poly.entity_id
_entity_poly.type
_entity_poly.pdbx_seq_one_letter_code
_entity_poly.pdbx_strand_id
1 'polypeptide(L)'
;MVRLEQEGDWLRVAVQADGPIDSLEWIVNGKVELQDVTRQKRRPNGSSAIEFGRRVQFASTSWVAVRVWQKSETGRWRFAHTAPIWFDVLGKPLVPSEQERAYLIDRVEGELKRSRAVLSAEGLMEYEEALEAYRRLVHGK
;
A
#
# COMPACT_ATOMS: atom_id res chain seq x y z
N MET A 1 -3.61 -6.75 16.31
CA MET A 1 -2.43 -7.31 15.59
C MET A 1 -2.85 -7.73 14.20
N VAL A 2 -2.10 -7.39 13.17
CA VAL A 2 -2.27 -7.93 11.80
C VAL A 2 -0.95 -8.53 11.35
N ARG A 3 -1.01 -9.72 10.74
CA ARG A 3 0.14 -10.47 10.24
C ARG A 3 -0.14 -10.93 8.82
N LEU A 4 0.85 -10.80 7.95
CA LEU A 4 0.86 -11.31 6.59
C LEU A 4 2.09 -12.21 6.43
N GLU A 5 1.88 -13.44 5.99
CA GLU A 5 2.91 -14.45 5.78
C GLU A 5 2.83 -14.97 4.36
N GLN A 6 3.98 -15.35 3.79
CA GLN A 6 4.10 -15.89 2.45
C GLN A 6 4.65 -17.32 2.52
N GLU A 7 4.02 -18.21 1.78
CA GLU A 7 4.48 -19.58 1.55
C GLU A 7 4.35 -19.90 0.04
N GLY A 8 5.47 -19.76 -0.69
CA GLY A 8 5.46 -19.83 -2.14
C GLY A 8 4.59 -18.76 -2.79
N ASP A 9 3.58 -19.16 -3.56
CA ASP A 9 2.58 -18.32 -4.19
C ASP A 9 1.32 -18.08 -3.33
N TRP A 10 1.34 -18.56 -2.09
CA TRP A 10 0.22 -18.43 -1.15
C TRP A 10 0.51 -17.35 -0.11
N LEU A 11 -0.45 -16.47 0.07
CA LEU A 11 -0.44 -15.46 1.14
C LEU A 11 -1.46 -15.83 2.20
N ARG A 12 -1.03 -15.83 3.46
CA ARG A 12 -1.89 -16.05 4.64
C ARG A 12 -1.96 -14.79 5.49
N VAL A 13 -3.16 -14.43 5.90
CA VAL A 13 -3.42 -13.28 6.79
C VAL A 13 -4.05 -13.77 8.07
N ALA A 14 -3.52 -13.29 9.19
CA ALA A 14 -4.11 -13.46 10.51
C ALA A 14 -4.31 -12.10 11.16
N VAL A 15 -5.53 -11.83 11.62
CA VAL A 15 -5.90 -10.59 12.31
C VAL A 15 -6.49 -10.91 13.67
N GLN A 16 -6.06 -10.16 14.69
CA GLN A 16 -6.66 -10.14 16.01
C GLN A 16 -6.90 -8.68 16.41
N ALA A 17 -8.12 -8.36 16.81
CA ALA A 17 -8.59 -7.04 17.21
C ALA A 17 -9.29 -7.11 18.56
N ASP A 18 -9.26 -6.01 19.31
CA ASP A 18 -9.94 -5.86 20.61
C ASP A 18 -11.45 -5.70 20.50
N GLY A 19 -11.98 -5.48 19.28
CA GLY A 19 -13.39 -5.36 18.94
C GLY A 19 -13.68 -5.92 17.55
N PRO A 20 -14.85 -5.59 16.98
CA PRO A 20 -15.22 -5.98 15.61
C PRO A 20 -14.23 -5.46 14.58
N ILE A 21 -13.96 -6.26 13.56
CA ILE A 21 -13.23 -5.83 12.36
C ILE A 21 -14.28 -5.32 11.38
N ASP A 22 -14.22 -4.03 11.03
CA ASP A 22 -15.19 -3.41 10.13
C ASP A 22 -14.85 -3.59 8.66
N SER A 23 -13.56 -3.51 8.34
CA SER A 23 -13.08 -3.66 6.96
C SER A 23 -11.66 -4.21 6.94
N LEU A 24 -11.37 -4.97 5.90
CA LEU A 24 -10.05 -5.48 5.60
C LEU A 24 -9.78 -5.31 4.12
N GLU A 25 -8.58 -4.86 3.81
CA GLU A 25 -8.15 -4.49 2.47
C GLU A 25 -6.86 -5.20 2.11
N TRP A 26 -6.84 -5.81 0.92
CA TRP A 26 -5.62 -6.14 0.22
C TRP A 26 -5.17 -4.91 -0.57
N ILE A 27 -3.90 -4.57 -0.47
CA ILE A 27 -3.32 -3.48 -1.24
C ILE A 27 -2.26 -4.09 -2.14
N VAL A 28 -2.51 -4.09 -3.44
CA VAL A 28 -1.61 -4.64 -4.45
C VAL A 28 -1.15 -3.50 -5.35
N ASN A 29 0.13 -3.19 -5.33
CA ASN A 29 0.69 -2.08 -6.11
C ASN A 29 -0.10 -0.76 -5.94
N GLY A 30 -0.55 -0.47 -4.72
CA GLY A 30 -1.37 0.71 -4.42
C GLY A 30 -2.88 0.57 -4.69
N LYS A 31 -3.33 -0.47 -5.39
CA LYS A 31 -4.75 -0.73 -5.63
C LYS A 31 -5.37 -1.47 -4.46
N VAL A 32 -6.52 -1.00 -4.00
CA VAL A 32 -7.25 -1.55 -2.85
C VAL A 32 -8.33 -2.53 -3.32
N GLU A 33 -8.31 -3.73 -2.73
CA GLU A 33 -9.33 -4.76 -2.91
C GLU A 33 -9.91 -5.11 -1.53
N LEU A 34 -11.23 -5.05 -1.39
CA LEU A 34 -11.91 -5.38 -0.13
C LEU A 34 -11.96 -6.89 0.08
N GLN A 35 -11.69 -7.31 1.32
CA GLN A 35 -11.84 -8.68 1.79
C GLN A 35 -13.10 -8.80 2.65
N ASP A 36 -13.93 -9.83 2.39
CA ASP A 36 -15.06 -10.16 3.24
C ASP A 36 -14.59 -10.53 4.66
N VAL A 37 -15.16 -9.86 5.65
CA VAL A 37 -14.87 -10.05 7.07
C VAL A 37 -16.02 -10.68 7.86
N THR A 38 -17.09 -11.11 7.19
CA THR A 38 -18.28 -11.71 7.83
C THR A 38 -17.97 -12.97 8.63
N ARG A 39 -16.90 -13.69 8.26
CA ARG A 39 -16.42 -14.93 8.93
C ARG A 39 -15.53 -14.66 10.14
N GLN A 40 -15.41 -13.40 10.61
CA GLN A 40 -14.65 -13.12 11.82
C GLN A 40 -15.23 -13.88 13.02
N LYS A 41 -14.36 -14.49 13.82
CA LYS A 41 -14.73 -15.17 15.06
C LYS A 41 -14.73 -14.16 16.19
N ARG A 42 -15.89 -13.91 16.81
CA ARG A 42 -16.02 -13.09 18.02
C ARG A 42 -15.81 -13.97 19.26
N ARG A 43 -15.05 -13.46 20.21
CA ARG A 43 -14.81 -14.08 21.51
C ARG A 43 -15.68 -13.45 22.61
N PRO A 44 -15.91 -14.16 23.73
CA PRO A 44 -16.74 -13.63 24.84
C PRO A 44 -16.24 -12.31 25.42
N ASN A 45 -14.95 -12.04 25.34
CA ASN A 45 -14.34 -10.78 25.80
C ASN A 45 -14.48 -9.61 24.80
N GLY A 46 -15.29 -9.78 23.74
CA GLY A 46 -15.53 -8.77 22.70
C GLY A 46 -14.48 -8.72 21.60
N SER A 47 -13.32 -9.38 21.75
CA SER A 47 -12.29 -9.40 20.72
C SER A 47 -12.71 -10.22 19.49
N SER A 48 -12.14 -9.91 18.35
CA SER A 48 -12.37 -10.61 17.08
C SER A 48 -11.08 -11.16 16.49
N ALA A 49 -11.19 -12.27 15.78
CA ALA A 49 -10.11 -12.85 15.00
C ALA A 49 -10.62 -13.31 13.64
N ILE A 50 -9.79 -13.15 12.60
CA ILE A 50 -10.05 -13.69 11.27
C ILE A 50 -8.75 -14.18 10.66
N GLU A 51 -8.82 -15.33 9.99
CA GLU A 51 -7.73 -15.90 9.20
C GLU A 51 -8.25 -16.23 7.82
N PHE A 52 -7.46 -15.92 6.81
CA PHE A 52 -7.75 -16.26 5.43
C PHE A 52 -6.46 -16.24 4.61
N GLY A 53 -6.54 -16.74 3.40
CA GLY A 53 -5.41 -16.75 2.49
C GLY A 53 -5.87 -16.70 1.05
N ARG A 54 -4.97 -16.34 0.17
CA ARG A 54 -5.17 -16.40 -1.27
C ARG A 54 -3.87 -16.72 -2.00
N ARG A 55 -4.03 -17.37 -3.14
CA ARG A 55 -2.93 -17.56 -4.08
C ARG A 55 -2.75 -16.28 -4.89
N VAL A 56 -1.50 -15.90 -5.13
CA VAL A 56 -1.14 -14.73 -5.93
C VAL A 56 -0.18 -15.13 -7.04
N GLN A 57 -0.38 -14.56 -8.22
CA GLN A 57 0.54 -14.65 -9.35
C GLN A 57 0.62 -13.29 -10.02
N PHE A 58 1.84 -12.82 -10.23
CA PHE A 58 2.08 -11.50 -10.81
C PHE A 58 2.84 -11.61 -12.13
N ALA A 59 2.41 -10.82 -13.11
CA ALA A 59 3.05 -10.73 -14.40
C ALA A 59 4.32 -9.85 -14.39
N SER A 60 4.47 -9.00 -13.37
CA SER A 60 5.62 -8.12 -13.13
C SER A 60 5.87 -8.03 -11.63
N THR A 61 7.06 -7.55 -11.25
CA THR A 61 7.41 -7.25 -9.85
C THR A 61 6.28 -6.47 -9.19
N SER A 62 5.85 -6.93 -8.04
CA SER A 62 4.67 -6.43 -7.36
C SER A 62 4.88 -6.47 -5.84
N TRP A 63 4.10 -5.68 -5.13
CA TRP A 63 4.05 -5.74 -3.68
C TRP A 63 2.62 -5.87 -3.17
N VAL A 64 2.48 -6.54 -2.04
CA VAL A 64 1.19 -6.76 -1.37
C VAL A 64 1.31 -6.37 0.09
N ALA A 65 0.36 -5.60 0.57
CA ALA A 65 0.16 -5.33 1.99
C ALA A 65 -1.30 -5.55 2.37
N VAL A 66 -1.56 -5.65 3.67
CA VAL A 66 -2.92 -5.76 4.20
C VAL A 66 -3.16 -4.62 5.17
N ARG A 67 -4.33 -4.00 5.08
CA ARG A 67 -4.79 -2.97 6.00
C ARG A 67 -6.14 -3.37 6.60
N VAL A 68 -6.27 -3.18 7.91
CA VAL A 68 -7.45 -3.52 8.68
C VAL A 68 -8.00 -2.26 9.31
N TRP A 69 -9.30 -2.07 9.23
CA TRP A 69 -10.01 -0.95 9.84
C TRP A 69 -10.92 -1.43 10.95
N GLN A 70 -10.99 -0.63 11.99
CA GLN A 70 -11.86 -0.84 13.13
C GLN A 70 -12.44 0.51 13.57
N LYS A 71 -13.75 0.55 13.84
CA LYS A 71 -14.37 1.68 14.47
C LYS A 71 -14.41 1.46 15.99
N SER A 72 -13.85 2.39 16.75
CA SER A 72 -13.90 2.31 18.21
C SER A 72 -15.32 2.61 18.73
N GLU A 73 -15.60 2.26 19.98
CA GLU A 73 -16.87 2.60 20.65
C GLU A 73 -17.15 4.10 20.66
N THR A 74 -16.10 4.93 20.66
CA THR A 74 -16.24 6.40 20.56
C THR A 74 -16.45 6.91 19.13
N GLY A 75 -16.60 6.02 18.15
CA GLY A 75 -16.82 6.35 16.75
C GLY A 75 -15.56 6.71 15.96
N ARG A 76 -14.38 6.68 16.58
CA ARG A 76 -13.10 6.94 15.88
C ARG A 76 -12.66 5.76 15.05
N TRP A 77 -12.21 6.01 13.83
CA TRP A 77 -11.56 5.02 12.99
C TRP A 77 -10.13 4.77 13.45
N ARG A 78 -9.78 3.50 13.56
CA ARG A 78 -8.42 3.00 13.79
C ARG A 78 -8.04 2.07 12.66
N PHE A 79 -6.77 2.03 12.32
CA PHE A 79 -6.26 1.06 11.36
C PHE A 79 -4.94 0.47 11.81
N ALA A 80 -4.65 -0.70 11.28
CA ALA A 80 -3.34 -1.33 11.33
C ALA A 80 -3.03 -1.88 9.95
N HIS A 81 -1.76 -1.86 9.56
CA HIS A 81 -1.31 -2.45 8.30
C HIS A 81 -0.06 -3.29 8.51
N THR A 82 0.22 -4.18 7.57
CA THR A 82 1.46 -4.96 7.52
C THR A 82 2.55 -4.18 6.80
N ALA A 83 3.80 -4.59 6.97
CA ALA A 83 4.83 -4.30 5.97
C ALA A 83 4.44 -4.95 4.63
N PRO A 84 4.88 -4.40 3.49
CA PRO A 84 4.65 -5.05 2.21
C PRO A 84 5.51 -6.31 2.04
N ILE A 85 4.96 -7.31 1.38
CA ILE A 85 5.72 -8.44 0.81
C ILE A 85 5.95 -8.15 -0.66
N TRP A 86 7.20 -8.27 -1.10
CA TRP A 86 7.60 -8.06 -2.49
C TRP A 86 7.69 -9.39 -3.24
N PHE A 87 7.24 -9.37 -4.47
CA PHE A 87 7.30 -10.46 -5.43
C PHE A 87 8.10 -10.01 -6.65
N ASP A 88 9.36 -10.40 -6.70
CA ASP A 88 10.25 -10.01 -7.80
C ASP A 88 10.02 -10.92 -9.00
N VAL A 89 9.77 -10.32 -10.16
CA VAL A 89 9.67 -11.01 -11.45
C VAL A 89 10.84 -10.56 -12.31
N LEU A 90 11.76 -11.48 -12.56
CA LEU A 90 13.00 -11.21 -13.30
C LEU A 90 12.71 -10.57 -14.66
N GLY A 91 13.36 -9.44 -14.92
CA GLY A 91 13.23 -8.69 -16.16
C GLY A 91 11.92 -7.94 -16.34
N LYS A 92 11.05 -7.92 -15.30
CA LYS A 92 9.77 -7.22 -15.33
C LYS A 92 9.60 -6.34 -14.09
N PRO A 93 10.30 -5.21 -14.00
CA PRO A 93 10.22 -4.32 -12.85
C PRO A 93 8.81 -3.77 -12.66
N LEU A 94 8.50 -3.36 -11.43
CA LEU A 94 7.32 -2.54 -11.16
C LEU A 94 7.54 -1.16 -11.77
N VAL A 95 6.67 -0.77 -12.68
CA VAL A 95 6.71 0.55 -13.33
C VAL A 95 5.43 1.30 -12.98
N PRO A 96 5.51 2.57 -12.57
CA PRO A 96 4.30 3.36 -12.30
C PRO A 96 3.47 3.53 -13.58
N SER A 97 2.16 3.48 -13.42
CA SER A 97 1.22 3.78 -14.49
C SER A 97 1.39 5.23 -14.98
N GLU A 98 0.86 5.55 -16.16
CA GLU A 98 0.88 6.93 -16.67
C GLU A 98 0.21 7.93 -15.71
N GLN A 99 -0.90 7.52 -15.10
CA GLN A 99 -1.61 8.33 -14.11
C GLN A 99 -0.79 8.57 -12.84
N GLU A 100 -0.11 7.55 -12.32
CA GLU A 100 0.75 7.68 -11.16
C GLU A 100 1.96 8.56 -11.46
N ARG A 101 2.55 8.41 -12.63
CA ARG A 101 3.64 9.26 -13.10
C ARG A 101 3.21 10.72 -13.22
N ALA A 102 2.07 10.98 -13.86
CA ALA A 102 1.51 12.33 -13.98
C ALA A 102 1.26 12.95 -12.59
N TYR A 103 0.71 12.17 -11.66
CA TYR A 103 0.51 12.61 -10.28
C TYR A 103 1.83 12.97 -9.58
N LEU A 104 2.87 12.16 -9.73
CA LEU A 104 4.19 12.42 -9.12
C LEU A 104 4.81 13.69 -9.69
N ILE A 105 4.73 13.88 -11.01
CA ILE A 105 5.23 15.10 -11.69
C ILE A 105 4.50 16.35 -11.14
N ASP A 106 3.16 16.31 -11.13
CA ASP A 106 2.35 17.43 -10.62
C ASP A 106 2.68 17.78 -9.15
N ARG A 107 2.88 16.74 -8.32
CA ARG A 107 3.27 16.93 -6.91
C ARG A 107 4.62 17.60 -6.78
N VAL A 108 5.63 17.17 -7.53
CA VAL A 108 6.97 17.76 -7.48
C VAL A 108 6.98 19.19 -8.04
N GLU A 109 6.29 19.42 -9.16
CA GLU A 109 6.13 20.78 -9.74
C GLU A 109 5.41 21.74 -8.77
N GLY A 110 4.34 21.24 -8.12
CA GLY A 110 3.61 22.00 -7.11
C GLY A 110 4.47 22.34 -5.89
N GLU A 111 5.30 21.42 -5.43
CA GLU A 111 6.22 21.66 -4.32
C GLU A 111 7.33 22.65 -4.69
N LEU A 112 7.94 22.45 -5.86
CA LEU A 112 8.96 23.36 -6.38
C LEU A 112 8.42 24.80 -6.49
N LYS A 113 7.19 24.97 -6.99
CA LYS A 113 6.53 26.29 -7.09
C LYS A 113 6.34 26.95 -5.72
N ARG A 114 5.91 26.17 -4.71
CA ARG A 114 5.69 26.68 -3.34
C ARG A 114 6.98 27.04 -2.63
N SER A 115 8.00 26.24 -2.82
CA SER A 115 9.23 26.30 -2.01
C SER A 115 10.39 27.03 -2.69
N ARG A 116 10.24 27.43 -3.96
CA ARG A 116 11.31 28.02 -4.79
C ARG A 116 12.00 29.23 -4.13
N ALA A 117 11.25 30.02 -3.37
CA ALA A 117 11.77 31.21 -2.73
C ALA A 117 12.62 30.96 -1.47
N VAL A 118 12.51 29.73 -0.90
CA VAL A 118 13.16 29.34 0.36
C VAL A 118 14.19 28.22 0.19
N LEU A 119 14.19 27.53 -0.95
CA LEU A 119 15.16 26.50 -1.26
C LEU A 119 16.53 27.07 -1.62
N SER A 120 17.58 26.38 -1.20
CA SER A 120 18.93 26.62 -1.70
C SER A 120 19.06 26.23 -3.18
N ALA A 121 20.12 26.68 -3.85
CA ALA A 121 20.39 26.27 -5.23
C ALA A 121 20.53 24.74 -5.36
N GLU A 122 21.15 24.09 -4.38
CA GLU A 122 21.29 22.63 -4.30
C GLU A 122 19.91 21.94 -4.17
N GLY A 123 19.04 22.43 -3.27
CA GLY A 123 17.69 21.93 -3.13
C GLY A 123 16.84 22.11 -4.38
N LEU A 124 17.01 23.20 -5.14
CA LEU A 124 16.34 23.38 -6.43
C LEU A 124 16.80 22.32 -7.45
N MET A 125 18.10 22.05 -7.52
CA MET A 125 18.66 21.03 -8.42
C MET A 125 18.09 19.64 -8.11
N GLU A 126 17.97 19.24 -6.84
CA GLU A 126 17.38 17.96 -6.45
C GLU A 126 15.94 17.78 -6.97
N TYR A 127 15.12 18.84 -6.88
CA TYR A 127 13.76 18.81 -7.43
C TYR A 127 13.74 18.73 -8.96
N GLU A 128 14.64 19.44 -9.64
CA GLU A 128 14.75 19.41 -11.11
C GLU A 128 15.21 18.02 -11.59
N GLU A 129 16.18 17.41 -10.90
CA GLU A 129 16.62 16.03 -11.16
C GLU A 129 15.49 15.01 -10.94
N ALA A 130 14.72 15.16 -9.87
CA ALA A 130 13.55 14.33 -9.60
C ALA A 130 12.49 14.43 -10.71
N LEU A 131 12.20 15.65 -11.18
CA LEU A 131 11.28 15.88 -12.31
C LEU A 131 11.76 15.18 -13.59
N GLU A 132 13.05 15.32 -13.92
CA GLU A 132 13.63 14.62 -15.06
C GLU A 132 13.54 13.10 -14.92
N ALA A 133 13.83 12.56 -13.73
CA ALA A 133 13.72 11.15 -13.46
C ALA A 133 12.29 10.63 -13.69
N TYR A 134 11.27 11.30 -13.17
CA TYR A 134 9.87 10.93 -13.39
C TYR A 134 9.43 11.07 -14.85
N ARG A 135 9.90 12.09 -15.57
CA ARG A 135 9.61 12.26 -17.00
C ARG A 135 10.25 11.18 -17.87
N ARG A 136 11.41 10.65 -17.47
CA ARG A 136 12.11 9.54 -18.14
C ARG A 136 11.52 8.16 -17.83
N LEU A 137 10.70 8.01 -16.79
CA LEU A 137 9.99 6.76 -16.51
C LEU A 137 9.00 6.46 -17.64
N VAL A 138 9.52 6.00 -18.76
CA VAL A 138 8.73 5.53 -19.90
C VAL A 138 8.37 4.06 -19.66
N HIS A 139 7.20 3.65 -20.11
CA HIS A 139 6.76 2.27 -20.07
C HIS A 139 7.91 1.33 -20.43
N GLY A 140 8.28 0.45 -19.50
CA GLY A 140 9.24 -0.60 -19.81
C GLY A 140 8.75 -1.38 -21.01
N LYS A 141 9.52 -1.29 -22.10
CA LYS A 141 9.36 -2.17 -23.27
C LYS A 141 9.78 -3.57 -22.91
#